data_35f3a112c333eebdef71ce9ca7937796
#
_entry.id   35f3a112c333eebdef71ce9ca7937796
#
_cell.length_a   1.000
_cell.length_b   1.000
_cell.length_c   1.000
_cell.angle_alpha   90.00
_cell.angle_beta   90.00
_cell.angle_gamma   90.00
#
_symmetry.space_group_name_H-M   'P 1'
#
loop_
_entity.id
_entity.type
_entity.pdbx_description
1 polymer ?
#
loop_
_entity_poly.entity_id
_entity_poly.type
_entity_poly.pdbx_seq_one_letter_code
_entity_poly.pdbx_strand_id
1 'polypeptide(L)'
;MISSNDFRTGTSIELDGSVWRVVEFLHVKPGKGSAFVRTKLKNVQTGSTVDKTFRAGETMPQAILEKNNRQHTYREGDQYVFMDMETYEESRLNEDQIGPGVKYLKEEMEVTVLTWNDRVLEVEL
;
A
#
# COMPACT_ATOMS: atom_id res chain seq x y z
N MET A 1 3.67 1.68 -16.54
CA MET A 1 4.88 0.99 -16.03
C MET A 1 5.90 1.99 -15.54
N ILE A 2 6.70 1.61 -14.57
CA ILE A 2 7.76 2.45 -14.02
C ILE A 2 9.10 1.76 -14.20
N SER A 3 10.15 2.55 -14.42
CA SER A 3 11.53 2.06 -14.51
C SER A 3 12.20 2.15 -13.14
N SER A 4 13.10 1.20 -12.86
CA SER A 4 13.90 1.25 -11.63
C SER A 4 14.72 2.53 -11.53
N ASN A 5 15.04 3.16 -12.66
CA ASN A 5 15.74 4.45 -12.67
C ASN A 5 14.88 5.61 -12.15
N ASP A 6 13.56 5.41 -12.10
CA ASP A 6 12.61 6.44 -11.68
C ASP A 6 12.12 6.25 -10.24
N PHE A 7 12.70 5.31 -9.51
CA PHE A 7 12.30 5.06 -8.13
C PHE A 7 12.53 6.29 -7.25
N ARG A 8 11.55 6.53 -6.38
CA ARG A 8 11.60 7.55 -5.33
C ARG A 8 11.07 6.91 -4.06
N THR A 9 11.44 7.46 -2.92
CA THR A 9 10.86 7.04 -1.65
C THR A 9 9.35 7.25 -1.71
N GLY A 10 8.59 6.20 -1.42
CA GLY A 10 7.14 6.23 -1.51
C GLY A 10 6.56 5.71 -2.82
N THR A 11 7.40 5.42 -3.83
CA THR A 11 6.94 4.80 -5.07
C THR A 11 6.33 3.42 -4.77
N SER A 12 5.16 3.16 -5.33
CA SER A 12 4.46 1.87 -5.16
C SER A 12 4.52 1.07 -6.45
N ILE A 13 4.91 -0.19 -6.33
CA ILE A 13 5.04 -1.11 -7.47
C ILE A 13 4.30 -2.41 -7.19
N GLU A 14 3.96 -3.12 -8.27
CA GLU A 14 3.35 -4.44 -8.19
C GLU A 14 4.41 -5.52 -8.41
N LEU A 15 4.54 -6.45 -7.46
CA LEU A 15 5.40 -7.61 -7.57
C LEU A 15 4.68 -8.81 -6.98
N ASP A 16 4.64 -9.91 -7.75
CA ASP A 16 4.08 -11.19 -7.28
C ASP A 16 2.67 -11.06 -6.68
N GLY A 17 1.84 -10.21 -7.30
CA GLY A 17 0.46 -10.03 -6.87
C GLY A 17 0.28 -9.17 -5.62
N SER A 18 1.33 -8.53 -5.16
CA SER A 18 1.31 -7.65 -3.99
C SER A 18 1.79 -6.25 -4.34
N VAL A 19 1.43 -5.30 -3.49
CA VAL A 19 1.90 -3.92 -3.62
C VAL A 19 3.06 -3.69 -2.66
N TRP A 20 4.14 -3.18 -3.19
CA TRP A 20 5.35 -2.87 -2.44
C TRP A 20 5.68 -1.40 -2.57
N ARG A 21 6.05 -0.80 -1.45
CA ARG A 21 6.47 0.61 -1.42
C ARG A 21 7.98 0.69 -1.31
N VAL A 22 8.60 1.51 -2.16
CA VAL A 22 10.03 1.76 -2.08
C VAL A 22 10.30 2.64 -0.87
N VAL A 23 11.05 2.11 0.10
CA VAL A 23 11.42 2.88 1.31
C VAL A 23 12.85 3.40 1.24
N GLU A 24 13.74 2.68 0.58
CA GLU A 24 15.11 3.12 0.31
C GLU A 24 15.56 2.57 -1.03
N PHE A 25 16.41 3.31 -1.72
CA PHE A 25 17.01 2.85 -2.96
C PHE A 25 18.41 3.44 -3.14
N LEU A 26 19.26 2.71 -3.86
CA LEU A 26 20.60 3.14 -4.16
C LEU A 26 20.98 2.70 -5.57
N HIS A 27 21.32 3.66 -6.41
CA HIS A 27 21.84 3.38 -7.75
C HIS A 27 23.31 3.05 -7.65
N VAL A 28 23.70 1.89 -8.17
CA VAL A 28 25.09 1.42 -8.13
C VAL A 28 25.59 1.22 -9.55
N LYS A 29 26.73 1.83 -9.87
CA LYS A 29 27.44 1.65 -11.15
C LYS A 29 28.78 1.02 -10.85
N PRO A 30 28.89 -0.32 -10.92
CA PRO A 30 30.17 -0.97 -10.68
C PRO A 30 31.15 -0.64 -11.81
N GLY A 31 32.44 -0.68 -11.51
CA GLY A 31 33.49 -0.45 -12.51
C GLY A 31 33.46 -1.52 -13.60
N LYS A 32 33.00 -2.70 -13.29
CA LYS A 32 32.78 -3.80 -14.24
C LYS A 32 31.39 -4.34 -13.99
N GLY A 33 30.68 -4.68 -15.06
CA GLY A 33 29.33 -5.22 -15.01
C GLY A 33 28.27 -4.17 -15.18
N SER A 34 27.03 -4.60 -15.12
CA SER A 34 25.85 -3.75 -15.36
C SER A 34 25.48 -2.95 -14.13
N ALA A 35 25.02 -1.72 -14.35
CA ALA A 35 24.45 -0.91 -13.28
C ALA A 35 23.19 -1.55 -12.71
N PHE A 36 22.96 -1.36 -11.45
CA PHE A 36 21.77 -1.89 -10.77
C PHE A 36 21.27 -0.93 -9.71
N VAL A 37 20.02 -1.18 -9.26
CA VAL A 37 19.39 -0.39 -8.20
C VAL A 37 19.10 -1.33 -7.03
N ARG A 38 19.76 -1.08 -5.91
CA ARG A 38 19.45 -1.77 -4.66
C ARG A 38 18.25 -1.12 -4.03
N THR A 39 17.23 -1.91 -3.72
CA THR A 39 15.96 -1.36 -3.26
C THR A 39 15.49 -2.08 -2.01
N LYS A 40 15.06 -1.30 -1.03
CA LYS A 40 14.36 -1.83 0.13
C LYS A 40 12.87 -1.59 -0.06
N LEU A 41 12.10 -2.67 -0.03
CA LEU A 41 10.67 -2.64 -0.29
C LEU A 41 9.89 -3.02 0.96
N LYS A 42 8.80 -2.32 1.20
CA LYS A 42 7.86 -2.65 2.28
C LYS A 42 6.55 -3.10 1.68
N ASN A 43 6.07 -4.27 2.08
CA ASN A 43 4.76 -4.73 1.69
C ASN A 43 3.71 -3.86 2.37
N VAL A 44 2.88 -3.18 1.59
CA VAL A 44 1.90 -2.22 2.11
C VAL A 44 0.87 -2.91 3.00
N GLN A 45 0.51 -4.15 2.67
CA GLN A 45 -0.52 -4.89 3.40
C GLN A 45 0.01 -5.58 4.65
N THR A 46 1.15 -6.24 4.57
CA THR A 46 1.71 -7.03 5.69
C THR A 46 2.69 -6.26 6.55
N GLY A 47 3.29 -5.21 6.00
CA GLY A 47 4.34 -4.45 6.68
C GLY A 47 5.72 -5.08 6.62
N SER A 48 5.86 -6.23 5.99
CA SER A 48 7.16 -6.91 5.85
C SER A 48 8.08 -6.13 4.93
N THR A 49 9.38 -6.14 5.24
CA THR A 49 10.40 -5.50 4.39
C THR A 49 11.31 -6.53 3.78
N VAL A 50 11.69 -6.30 2.53
CA VAL A 50 12.64 -7.15 1.82
C VAL A 50 13.61 -6.26 1.04
N ASP A 51 14.79 -6.81 0.77
CA ASP A 51 15.76 -6.17 -0.11
C ASP A 51 15.69 -6.84 -1.47
N LYS A 52 15.62 -6.03 -2.52
CA LYS A 52 15.60 -6.55 -3.89
C LYS A 52 16.49 -5.69 -4.78
N THR A 53 17.23 -6.34 -5.67
CA THR A 53 18.07 -5.67 -6.64
C THR A 53 17.43 -5.73 -8.00
N PHE A 54 17.28 -4.57 -8.63
CA PHE A 54 16.76 -4.44 -9.99
C PHE A 54 17.87 -4.00 -10.91
N ARG A 55 17.83 -4.44 -12.17
CA ARG A 55 18.73 -3.90 -13.19
C ARG A 55 18.37 -2.42 -13.41
N ALA A 56 19.37 -1.61 -13.72
CA ALA A 56 19.12 -0.24 -14.12
C ALA A 56 18.23 -0.20 -15.36
N GLY A 57 17.14 0.54 -15.31
CA GLY A 57 16.18 0.62 -16.42
C GLY A 57 15.19 -0.54 -16.51
N GLU A 58 15.22 -1.49 -15.57
CA GLU A 58 14.21 -2.55 -15.53
C GLU A 58 12.83 -1.94 -15.28
N THR A 59 11.82 -2.41 -16.01
CA THR A 59 10.45 -1.91 -15.87
C THR A 59 9.57 -2.90 -15.14
N MET A 60 8.60 -2.37 -14.40
CA MET A 60 7.60 -3.17 -13.69
C MET A 60 6.31 -2.36 -13.58
N PRO A 61 5.16 -3.01 -13.35
CA PRO A 61 3.91 -2.28 -13.17
C PRO A 61 3.99 -1.37 -11.94
N GLN A 62 3.59 -0.12 -12.12
CA GLN A 62 3.41 0.80 -11.01
C GLN A 62 2.04 0.56 -10.41
N ALA A 63 1.97 0.44 -9.09
CA ALA A 63 0.71 0.29 -8.40
C ALA A 63 0.06 1.67 -8.24
N ILE A 64 -1.16 1.80 -8.72
CA ILE A 64 -1.94 3.03 -8.55
C ILE A 64 -2.84 2.83 -7.35
N LEU A 65 -2.58 3.58 -6.30
CA LEU A 65 -3.33 3.49 -5.06
C LEU A 65 -4.35 4.61 -4.97
N GLU A 66 -5.53 4.30 -4.45
CA GLU A 66 -6.57 5.28 -4.22
C GLU A 66 -6.79 5.46 -2.73
N LYS A 67 -6.98 6.71 -2.30
CA LYS A 67 -7.32 7.04 -0.92
C LYS A 67 -8.75 7.50 -0.87
N ASN A 68 -9.53 6.91 0.03
CA ASN A 68 -10.91 7.30 0.28
C ASN A 68 -11.08 7.65 1.74
N ASN A 69 -11.83 8.72 2.01
CA ASN A 69 -12.25 9.03 3.36
C ASN A 69 -13.55 8.31 3.64
N ARG A 70 -13.60 7.53 4.71
CA ARG A 70 -14.76 6.79 5.13
C ARG A 70 -15.04 7.05 6.59
N GLN A 71 -16.30 6.92 6.99
CA GLN A 71 -16.72 7.04 8.38
C GLN A 71 -17.18 5.68 8.89
N HIS A 72 -16.65 5.29 10.04
CA HIS A 72 -17.12 4.09 10.71
C HIS A 72 -18.49 4.38 11.33
N THR A 73 -19.52 3.66 10.89
CA THR A 73 -20.88 3.91 11.34
C THR A 73 -21.30 3.00 12.49
N TYR A 74 -21.11 1.69 12.34
CA TYR A 74 -21.44 0.74 13.39
C TYR A 74 -20.71 -0.60 13.16
N ARG A 75 -20.78 -1.46 14.16
CA ARG A 75 -20.24 -2.82 14.08
C ARG A 75 -21.38 -3.81 13.91
N GLU A 76 -21.22 -4.72 12.96
CA GLU A 76 -22.18 -5.79 12.70
C GLU A 76 -21.49 -7.14 12.83
N GLY A 77 -21.64 -7.81 14.00
CA GLY A 77 -20.94 -9.06 14.28
C GLY A 77 -19.43 -8.86 14.26
N ASP A 78 -18.73 -9.59 13.38
CA ASP A 78 -17.28 -9.50 13.22
C ASP A 78 -16.87 -8.43 12.23
N GLN A 79 -17.82 -7.70 11.67
CA GLN A 79 -17.57 -6.73 10.62
C GLN A 79 -17.82 -5.31 11.10
N TYR A 80 -17.00 -4.40 10.59
CA TYR A 80 -17.12 -2.98 10.85
C TYR A 80 -17.65 -2.32 9.59
N VAL A 81 -18.75 -1.58 9.74
CA VAL A 81 -19.40 -0.92 8.61
C VAL A 81 -18.85 0.48 8.45
N PHE A 82 -18.46 0.81 7.22
CA PHE A 82 -17.94 2.13 6.87
C PHE A 82 -18.78 2.73 5.76
N MET A 83 -18.95 4.03 5.81
CA MET A 83 -19.65 4.79 4.78
C MET A 83 -18.66 5.69 4.05
N ASP A 84 -18.67 5.62 2.71
CA ASP A 84 -17.88 6.52 1.89
C ASP A 84 -18.42 7.94 2.04
N MET A 85 -17.54 8.90 2.36
CA MET A 85 -17.96 10.27 2.63
C MET A 85 -18.40 11.03 1.38
N GLU A 86 -18.08 10.54 0.18
CA GLU A 86 -18.49 11.17 -1.07
C GLU A 86 -19.72 10.50 -1.69
N THR A 87 -19.72 9.16 -1.76
CA THR A 87 -20.78 8.41 -2.43
C THR A 87 -21.86 7.93 -1.49
N TYR A 88 -21.59 7.91 -0.18
CA TYR A 88 -22.46 7.36 0.88
C TYR A 88 -22.70 5.87 0.74
N GLU A 89 -21.90 5.17 -0.03
CA GLU A 89 -21.98 3.71 -0.12
C GLU A 89 -21.40 3.08 1.13
N GLU A 90 -22.05 2.03 1.60
CA GLU A 90 -21.58 1.27 2.76
C GLU A 90 -20.67 0.13 2.31
N SER A 91 -19.63 -0.12 3.11
CA SER A 91 -18.75 -1.27 2.93
C SER A 91 -18.49 -1.91 4.29
N ARG A 92 -18.17 -3.19 4.28
CA ARG A 92 -17.88 -3.95 5.50
C ARG A 92 -16.46 -4.45 5.47
N LEU A 93 -15.74 -4.19 6.54
CA LEU A 93 -14.35 -4.63 6.70
C LEU A 93 -14.23 -5.47 7.97
N ASN A 94 -13.40 -6.50 7.92
CA ASN A 94 -13.07 -7.30 9.10
C ASN A 94 -11.82 -6.75 9.80
N GLU A 95 -11.50 -7.30 10.96
CA GLU A 95 -10.34 -6.85 11.73
C GLU A 95 -9.03 -6.99 10.98
N ASP A 96 -8.87 -8.04 10.16
CA ASP A 96 -7.64 -8.26 9.40
C ASP A 96 -7.42 -7.16 8.37
N GLN A 97 -8.50 -6.67 7.75
CA GLN A 97 -8.42 -5.59 6.78
C GLN A 97 -8.12 -4.24 7.42
N ILE A 98 -8.64 -4.00 8.61
CA ILE A 98 -8.42 -2.75 9.34
C ILE A 98 -7.02 -2.71 9.95
N GLY A 99 -6.56 -3.85 10.45
CA GLY A 99 -5.24 -3.98 11.05
C GLY A 99 -5.20 -3.63 12.54
N PRO A 100 -4.00 -3.43 13.09
CA PRO A 100 -3.83 -3.28 14.54
C PRO A 100 -4.52 -2.06 15.14
N GLY A 101 -4.87 -1.07 14.32
CA GLY A 101 -5.59 0.12 14.79
C GLY A 101 -7.04 -0.13 15.14
N VAL A 102 -7.59 -1.32 14.87
CA VAL A 102 -9.01 -1.64 15.10
C VAL A 102 -9.45 -1.38 16.54
N LYS A 103 -8.58 -1.59 17.49
CA LYS A 103 -8.88 -1.38 18.91
C LYS A 103 -9.10 0.09 19.29
N TYR A 104 -8.68 1.01 18.43
CA TYR A 104 -8.89 2.46 18.63
C TYR A 104 -10.06 2.99 17.82
N LEU A 105 -10.70 2.13 17.02
CA LEU A 105 -11.79 2.52 16.15
C LEU A 105 -13.06 2.76 16.95
N LYS A 106 -13.69 3.91 16.73
CA LYS A 106 -14.94 4.30 17.40
C LYS A 106 -16.00 4.62 16.37
N GLU A 107 -17.26 4.49 16.77
CA GLU A 107 -18.39 4.90 15.92
C GLU A 107 -18.26 6.37 15.55
N GLU A 108 -18.64 6.68 14.32
CA GLU A 108 -18.57 8.02 13.72
C GLU A 108 -17.15 8.55 13.48
N MET A 109 -16.12 7.74 13.75
CA MET A 109 -14.74 8.14 13.46
C MET A 109 -14.49 8.12 11.96
N GLU A 110 -13.85 9.16 11.44
CA GLU A 110 -13.41 9.22 10.06
C GLU A 110 -12.04 8.55 9.91
N VAL A 111 -11.89 7.76 8.86
CA VAL A 111 -10.63 7.07 8.55
C VAL A 111 -10.28 7.27 7.08
N THR A 112 -9.01 7.10 6.75
CA THR A 112 -8.55 7.08 5.37
C THR A 112 -8.27 5.63 4.98
N VAL A 113 -8.91 5.18 3.91
CA VAL A 113 -8.75 3.82 3.40
C VAL A 113 -7.92 3.86 2.13
N LEU A 114 -6.85 3.09 2.12
CA LEU A 114 -5.97 2.95 0.96
C LEU A 114 -6.37 1.69 0.20
N THR A 115 -6.74 1.85 -1.08
CA THR A 115 -7.20 0.73 -1.90
C THR A 115 -6.35 0.57 -3.15
N TRP A 116 -6.30 -0.65 -3.67
CA TRP A 116 -5.66 -1.02 -4.92
C TRP A 116 -6.50 -2.10 -5.58
N ASN A 117 -6.96 -1.85 -6.81
CA ASN A 117 -7.85 -2.77 -7.53
C ASN A 117 -9.04 -3.21 -6.67
N ASP A 118 -9.68 -2.25 -5.99
CA ASP A 118 -10.81 -2.46 -5.09
C ASP A 118 -10.51 -3.32 -3.85
N ARG A 119 -9.23 -3.57 -3.59
CA ARG A 119 -8.80 -4.24 -2.36
C ARG A 119 -8.36 -3.20 -1.34
N VAL A 120 -8.80 -3.39 -0.11
CA VAL A 120 -8.34 -2.55 0.99
C VAL A 120 -6.96 -3.02 1.43
N LEU A 121 -5.97 -2.14 1.34
CA LEU A 121 -4.60 -2.43 1.76
C LEU A 121 -4.30 -1.93 3.16
N GLU A 122 -4.81 -0.76 3.50
CA GLU A 122 -4.50 -0.09 4.76
C GLU A 122 -5.64 0.81 5.17
N VAL A 123 -5.88 0.91 6.47
CA VAL A 123 -6.84 1.84 7.05
C VAL A 123 -6.08 2.72 8.04
N GLU A 124 -6.04 4.01 7.79
CA GLU A 124 -5.42 4.99 8.69
C GLU A 124 -6.50 5.66 9.53
N LEU A 125 -6.31 5.59 10.83
CA LEU A 125 -7.23 6.19 11.80
C LEU A 125 -6.90 7.64 12.13
#